data_d2b7fc33e5e34752b0dc6fa02be269d1
#
_entry.id   d2b7fc33e5e34752b0dc6fa02be269d1
#
_cell.length_a   1.000
_cell.length_b   1.000
_cell.length_c   1.000
_cell.angle_alpha   90.00
_cell.angle_beta   90.00
_cell.angle_gamma   90.00
#
_symmetry.space_group_name_H-M   'P 1'
#
loop_
_entity.id
_entity.type
_entity.pdbx_description
1 polymer ?
#
loop_
_entity_poly.entity_id
_entity_poly.type
_entity_poly.pdbx_seq_one_letter_code
_entity_poly.pdbx_strand_id
1 'polypeptide(L)'
;MRRDSAPRVPISTGPRTKAGKARASQNALKHGLTRPRDWAADPVFQKLTQAICAETGASLASAVEVARADFMLRHVVRAELQALSDASNAVPSASTLEALVTFTRYERRARSRLRSALNSIASHKAW
;
A
#
# COMPACT_ATOMS: atom_id res chain seq x y z
N MET A 1 -21.74 -35.96 26.25
CA MET A 1 -22.09 -35.09 25.10
C MET A 1 -20.87 -34.30 24.67
N ARG A 2 -20.24 -34.71 23.61
CA ARG A 2 -19.15 -33.94 23.01
C ARG A 2 -19.79 -32.86 22.14
N ARG A 3 -19.58 -31.60 22.50
CA ARG A 3 -19.94 -30.47 21.64
C ARG A 3 -18.92 -30.42 20.53
N ASP A 4 -19.30 -30.84 19.35
CA ASP A 4 -18.52 -30.61 18.14
C ASP A 4 -18.35 -29.10 17.93
N SER A 5 -17.17 -28.61 18.28
CA SER A 5 -16.77 -27.24 17.93
C SER A 5 -16.49 -27.23 16.44
N ALA A 6 -17.49 -26.88 15.65
CA ALA A 6 -17.32 -26.65 14.23
C ALA A 6 -16.21 -25.59 14.03
N PRO A 7 -15.26 -25.80 13.10
CA PRO A 7 -14.21 -24.83 12.86
C PRO A 7 -14.85 -23.49 12.46
N ARG A 8 -14.54 -22.44 13.22
CA ARG A 8 -14.98 -21.09 12.88
C ARG A 8 -14.30 -20.67 11.59
N VAL A 9 -15.06 -20.70 10.51
CA VAL A 9 -14.61 -20.14 9.24
C VAL A 9 -14.37 -18.65 9.46
N PRO A 10 -13.18 -18.10 9.16
CA PRO A 10 -12.93 -16.69 9.31
C PRO A 10 -13.90 -15.90 8.45
N ILE A 11 -14.70 -15.06 9.09
CA ILE A 11 -15.68 -14.22 8.41
C ILE A 11 -14.90 -13.11 7.70
N SER A 12 -14.91 -13.11 6.38
CA SER A 12 -14.36 -12.03 5.57
C SER A 12 -15.09 -10.72 5.91
N THR A 13 -14.34 -9.69 6.30
CA THR A 13 -14.85 -8.35 6.60
C THR A 13 -15.04 -7.49 5.34
N GLY A 14 -14.69 -8.03 4.17
CA GLY A 14 -14.86 -7.35 2.88
C GLY A 14 -16.30 -7.32 2.39
N PRO A 15 -16.59 -6.54 1.32
CA PRO A 15 -17.92 -6.46 0.74
C PRO A 15 -18.37 -7.81 0.22
N ARG A 16 -19.59 -8.22 0.60
CA ARG A 16 -20.17 -9.54 0.28
C ARG A 16 -21.08 -9.51 -0.94
N THR A 17 -21.63 -8.35 -1.26
CA THR A 17 -22.56 -8.19 -2.39
C THR A 17 -21.80 -7.85 -3.67
N LYS A 18 -22.35 -8.24 -4.82
CA LYS A 18 -21.81 -7.87 -6.14
C LYS A 18 -21.73 -6.34 -6.31
N ALA A 19 -22.75 -5.61 -5.87
CA ALA A 19 -22.78 -4.16 -5.88
C ALA A 19 -21.70 -3.55 -4.96
N GLY A 20 -21.51 -4.09 -3.76
CA GLY A 20 -20.47 -3.66 -2.82
C GLY A 20 -19.06 -3.92 -3.36
N LYS A 21 -18.82 -5.07 -3.98
CA LYS A 21 -17.55 -5.40 -4.65
C LYS A 21 -17.25 -4.47 -5.81
N ALA A 22 -18.25 -4.16 -6.65
CA ALA A 22 -18.10 -3.22 -7.76
C ALA A 22 -17.78 -1.80 -7.26
N ARG A 23 -18.45 -1.35 -6.21
CA ARG A 23 -18.21 -0.03 -5.60
C ARG A 23 -16.80 0.06 -4.99
N ALA A 24 -16.35 -0.96 -4.26
CA ALA A 24 -15.00 -1.02 -3.71
C ALA A 24 -13.94 -1.03 -4.82
N SER A 25 -14.17 -1.77 -5.90
CA SER A 25 -13.31 -1.80 -7.09
C SER A 25 -13.23 -0.43 -7.78
N GLN A 26 -14.36 0.26 -7.95
CA GLN A 26 -14.38 1.61 -8.53
C GLN A 26 -13.65 2.64 -7.66
N ASN A 27 -13.81 2.58 -6.33
CA ASN A 27 -13.08 3.45 -5.42
C ASN A 27 -11.57 3.23 -5.51
N ALA A 28 -11.13 1.99 -5.60
CA ALA A 28 -9.74 1.65 -5.79
C ALA A 28 -9.19 2.15 -7.14
N LEU A 29 -9.98 2.02 -8.22
CA LEU A 29 -9.63 2.54 -9.55
C LEU A 29 -9.61 4.07 -9.60
N LYS A 30 -10.55 4.73 -8.93
CA LYS A 30 -10.64 6.20 -8.88
C LYS A 30 -9.37 6.84 -8.35
N HIS A 31 -8.73 6.22 -7.36
CA HIS A 31 -7.49 6.72 -6.77
C HIS A 31 -6.23 6.08 -7.37
N GLY A 32 -6.35 5.12 -8.26
CA GLY A 32 -5.22 4.44 -8.91
C GLY A 32 -4.32 3.65 -7.95
N LEU A 33 -4.78 3.41 -6.70
CA LEU A 33 -3.97 2.78 -5.65
C LEU A 33 -3.77 1.28 -5.83
N THR A 34 -4.67 0.64 -6.56
CA THR A 34 -4.63 -0.81 -6.81
C THR A 34 -4.13 -1.16 -8.21
N ARG A 35 -3.87 -0.18 -9.07
CA ARG A 35 -3.30 -0.43 -10.40
C ARG A 35 -1.90 -0.99 -10.27
N PRO A 36 -1.61 -2.16 -10.88
CA PRO A 36 -0.24 -2.62 -11.00
C PRO A 36 0.55 -1.56 -11.75
N ARG A 37 1.63 -1.07 -11.15
CA ARG A 37 2.55 -0.15 -11.79
C ARG A 37 3.87 -0.86 -12.03
N ASP A 38 4.32 -0.77 -13.25
CA ASP A 38 5.68 -1.20 -13.58
C ASP A 38 6.64 -0.04 -13.35
N TRP A 39 7.20 0.01 -12.16
CA TRP A 39 8.24 0.99 -11.82
C TRP A 39 9.62 0.59 -12.32
N ALA A 40 9.79 -0.65 -12.77
CA ALA A 40 11.09 -1.13 -13.24
C ALA A 40 11.65 -0.31 -14.42
N ALA A 41 10.77 0.27 -15.23
CA ALA A 41 11.15 1.16 -16.33
C ALA A 41 11.43 2.61 -15.89
N ASP A 42 11.09 2.99 -14.67
CA ASP A 42 11.32 4.34 -14.15
C ASP A 42 12.79 4.55 -13.80
N PRO A 43 13.48 5.56 -14.39
CA PRO A 43 14.89 5.85 -14.10
C PRO A 43 15.16 6.16 -12.63
N VAL A 44 14.22 6.81 -11.94
CA VAL A 44 14.34 7.14 -10.51
C VAL A 44 14.28 5.86 -9.67
N PHE A 45 13.39 4.95 -10.02
CA PHE A 45 13.31 3.64 -9.38
C PHE A 45 14.61 2.86 -9.54
N GLN A 46 15.17 2.82 -10.75
CA GLN A 46 16.43 2.14 -11.03
C GLN A 46 17.60 2.74 -10.22
N LYS A 47 17.70 4.08 -10.16
CA LYS A 47 18.73 4.76 -9.37
C LYS A 47 18.58 4.48 -7.88
N LEU A 48 17.36 4.49 -7.35
CA LEU A 48 17.11 4.17 -5.95
C LEU A 48 17.52 2.72 -5.64
N THR A 49 17.15 1.78 -6.48
CA THR A 49 17.52 0.37 -6.34
C THR A 49 19.05 0.18 -6.33
N GLN A 50 19.74 0.82 -7.26
CA GLN A 50 21.21 0.79 -7.34
C GLN A 50 21.86 1.41 -6.10
N ALA A 51 21.36 2.55 -5.62
CA ALA A 51 21.87 3.21 -4.42
C ALA A 51 21.70 2.32 -3.18
N ILE A 52 20.56 1.67 -3.02
CA ILE A 52 20.32 0.74 -1.91
C ILE A 52 21.33 -0.42 -1.95
N CYS A 53 21.55 -1.01 -3.12
CA CYS A 53 22.56 -2.08 -3.27
C CYS A 53 23.96 -1.59 -2.90
N ALA A 54 24.35 -0.42 -3.41
CA ALA A 54 25.69 0.12 -3.18
C ALA A 54 25.94 0.46 -1.70
N GLU A 55 24.97 1.04 -1.03
CA GLU A 55 25.14 1.51 0.35
C GLU A 55 24.93 0.41 1.40
N THR A 56 24.05 -0.53 1.14
CA THR A 56 23.70 -1.56 2.12
C THR A 56 24.37 -2.90 1.86
N GLY A 57 24.86 -3.13 0.65
CA GLY A 57 25.33 -4.46 0.22
C GLY A 57 24.21 -5.47 0.04
N ALA A 58 22.95 -5.03 0.03
CA ALA A 58 21.79 -5.89 -0.14
C ALA A 58 21.75 -6.50 -1.54
N SER A 59 21.07 -7.65 -1.66
CA SER A 59 20.80 -8.25 -2.96
C SER A 59 19.90 -7.36 -3.80
N LEU A 60 19.98 -7.48 -5.11
CA LEU A 60 19.10 -6.74 -6.03
C LEU A 60 17.62 -6.99 -5.72
N ALA A 61 17.24 -8.23 -5.41
CA ALA A 61 15.87 -8.59 -5.05
C ALA A 61 15.38 -7.83 -3.81
N SER A 62 16.19 -7.78 -2.76
CA SER A 62 15.87 -7.04 -1.53
C SER A 62 15.79 -5.54 -1.77
N ALA A 63 16.70 -4.98 -2.56
CA ALA A 63 16.70 -3.57 -2.93
C ALA A 63 15.46 -3.19 -3.75
N VAL A 64 15.03 -4.04 -4.67
CA VAL A 64 13.79 -3.87 -5.46
C VAL A 64 12.56 -3.86 -4.55
N GLU A 65 12.49 -4.74 -3.55
CA GLU A 65 11.37 -4.76 -2.61
C GLU A 65 11.29 -3.47 -1.78
N VAL A 66 12.42 -2.95 -1.31
CA VAL A 66 12.45 -1.65 -0.60
C VAL A 66 12.05 -0.51 -1.51
N ALA A 67 12.60 -0.44 -2.72
CA ALA A 67 12.26 0.61 -3.68
C ALA A 67 10.77 0.56 -4.06
N ARG A 68 10.22 -0.64 -4.26
CA ARG A 68 8.79 -0.83 -4.55
C ARG A 68 7.91 -0.35 -3.39
N ALA A 69 8.26 -0.69 -2.16
CA ALA A 69 7.53 -0.26 -0.97
C ALA A 69 7.59 1.27 -0.77
N ASP A 70 8.74 1.89 -1.01
CA ASP A 70 8.92 3.35 -0.96
C ASP A 70 8.09 4.06 -2.04
N PHE A 71 8.14 3.59 -3.27
CA PHE A 71 7.35 4.15 -4.37
C PHE A 71 5.84 4.02 -4.12
N MET A 72 5.40 2.90 -3.57
CA MET A 72 3.99 2.72 -3.19
C MET A 72 3.58 3.71 -2.11
N LEU A 73 4.41 3.90 -1.08
CA LEU A 73 4.13 4.86 -0.02
C LEU A 73 4.03 6.29 -0.56
N ARG A 74 4.97 6.70 -1.42
CA ARG A 74 4.94 8.01 -2.07
C ARG A 74 3.70 8.19 -2.94
N HIS A 75 3.29 7.14 -3.62
CA HIS A 75 2.06 7.16 -4.44
C HIS A 75 0.81 7.38 -3.59
N VAL A 76 0.68 6.67 -2.47
CA VAL A 76 -0.43 6.83 -1.53
C VAL A 76 -0.45 8.24 -0.93
N VAL A 77 0.68 8.73 -0.43
CA VAL A 77 0.79 10.08 0.15
C VAL A 77 0.45 11.16 -0.87
N ARG A 78 0.91 11.03 -2.11
CA ARG A 78 0.59 11.98 -3.18
C ARG A 78 -0.89 11.97 -3.52
N ALA A 79 -1.54 10.81 -3.57
CA ALA A 79 -2.98 10.69 -3.80
C ALA A 79 -3.79 11.31 -2.65
N GLU A 80 -3.35 11.12 -1.41
CA GLU A 80 -3.97 11.75 -0.23
C GLU A 80 -3.86 13.28 -0.28
N LEU A 81 -2.69 13.81 -0.58
CA LEU A 81 -2.47 15.26 -0.72
C LEU A 81 -3.33 15.85 -1.84
N GLN A 82 -3.47 15.15 -2.96
CA GLN A 82 -4.35 15.59 -4.04
C GLN A 82 -5.82 15.62 -3.60
N ALA A 83 -6.28 14.59 -2.88
CA ALA A 83 -7.64 14.54 -2.36
C ALA A 83 -7.92 15.65 -1.34
N LEU A 84 -6.95 15.97 -0.47
CA LEU A 84 -7.03 17.09 0.47
C LEU A 84 -7.06 18.45 -0.24
N SER A 85 -6.26 18.61 -1.28
CA SER A 85 -6.25 19.83 -2.10
C SER A 85 -7.59 20.03 -2.81
N ASP A 86 -8.16 18.98 -3.37
CA ASP A 86 -9.48 19.02 -4.01
C ASP A 86 -10.59 19.35 -2.99
N ALA A 87 -10.51 18.80 -1.78
CA ALA A 87 -11.45 19.04 -0.70
C ALA A 87 -11.37 20.48 -0.14
N SER A 88 -10.21 21.14 -0.16
CA SER A 88 -10.05 22.51 0.32
C SER A 88 -10.76 23.55 -0.56
N ASN A 89 -11.05 23.19 -1.80
CA ASN A 89 -11.78 24.03 -2.76
C ASN A 89 -13.30 23.83 -2.73
N ALA A 90 -13.80 22.91 -1.89
CA ALA A 90 -15.20 22.59 -1.74
C ALA A 90 -15.55 22.33 -0.26
N VAL A 91 -16.84 22.41 0.08
CA VAL A 91 -17.29 22.00 1.41
C VAL A 91 -17.03 20.50 1.59
N PRO A 92 -16.32 20.07 2.67
CA PRO A 92 -16.07 18.66 2.90
C PRO A 92 -17.37 17.87 3.00
N SER A 93 -17.53 16.87 2.14
CA SER A 93 -18.66 15.95 2.18
C SER A 93 -18.32 14.69 2.98
N ALA A 94 -19.34 13.93 3.38
CA ALA A 94 -19.14 12.64 4.03
C ALA A 94 -18.27 11.68 3.17
N SER A 95 -18.42 11.72 1.84
CA SER A 95 -17.61 10.95 0.91
C SER A 95 -16.12 11.34 0.93
N THR A 96 -15.81 12.61 1.14
CA THR A 96 -14.43 13.09 1.31
C THR A 96 -13.80 12.52 2.57
N LEU A 97 -14.53 12.50 3.69
CA LEU A 97 -14.07 11.92 4.96
C LEU A 97 -13.82 10.42 4.84
N GLU A 98 -14.71 9.69 4.17
CA GLU A 98 -14.54 8.26 3.90
C GLU A 98 -13.30 7.99 3.04
N ALA A 99 -13.05 8.81 2.02
CA ALA A 99 -11.84 8.72 1.20
C ALA A 99 -10.58 8.92 2.03
N LEU A 100 -10.55 9.91 2.91
CA LEU A 100 -9.40 10.16 3.80
C LEU A 100 -9.13 8.99 4.75
N VAL A 101 -10.17 8.38 5.31
CA VAL A 101 -10.03 7.16 6.14
C VAL A 101 -9.44 6.02 5.32
N THR A 102 -9.86 5.85 4.09
CA THR A 102 -9.34 4.84 3.17
C THR A 102 -7.85 5.08 2.87
N PHE A 103 -7.44 6.30 2.58
CA PHE A 103 -6.03 6.66 2.37
C PHE A 103 -5.18 6.38 3.60
N THR A 104 -5.66 6.67 4.80
CA THR A 104 -4.95 6.36 6.04
C THR A 104 -4.67 4.86 6.19
N ARG A 105 -5.61 4.00 5.79
CA ARG A 105 -5.41 2.55 5.79
C ARG A 105 -4.34 2.12 4.78
N TYR A 106 -4.37 2.66 3.57
CA TYR A 106 -3.37 2.37 2.54
C TYR A 106 -1.98 2.86 2.95
N GLU A 107 -1.88 4.05 3.51
CA GLU A 107 -0.64 4.61 4.03
C GLU A 107 -0.04 3.72 5.13
N ARG A 108 -0.85 3.30 6.08
CA ARG A 108 -0.42 2.40 7.17
C ARG A 108 0.13 1.07 6.62
N ARG A 109 -0.54 0.49 5.63
CA ARG A 109 -0.08 -0.74 4.97
C ARG A 109 1.22 -0.51 4.20
N ALA A 110 1.33 0.59 3.47
CA ALA A 110 2.53 0.93 2.72
C ALA A 110 3.73 1.16 3.65
N ARG A 111 3.55 1.87 4.77
CA ARG A 111 4.57 2.06 5.80
C ARG A 111 5.00 0.74 6.44
N SER A 112 4.06 -0.14 6.72
CA SER A 112 4.34 -1.47 7.29
C SER A 112 5.18 -2.31 6.33
N ARG A 113 4.86 -2.31 5.04
CA ARG A 113 5.64 -3.01 4.00
C ARG A 113 7.05 -2.46 3.87
N LEU A 114 7.19 -1.14 3.85
CA LEU A 114 8.50 -0.49 3.80
C LEU A 114 9.36 -0.86 5.01
N ARG A 115 8.79 -0.78 6.21
CA ARG A 115 9.48 -1.19 7.44
C ARG A 115 9.92 -2.66 7.41
N SER A 116 9.04 -3.55 6.95
CA SER A 116 9.35 -4.96 6.81
C SER A 116 10.48 -5.23 5.82
N ALA A 117 10.46 -4.55 4.67
CA ALA A 117 11.52 -4.66 3.66
C ALA A 117 12.87 -4.12 4.18
N LEU A 118 12.86 -2.99 4.89
CA LEU A 118 14.07 -2.43 5.51
C LEU A 118 14.63 -3.34 6.62
N ASN A 119 13.77 -3.90 7.46
CA ASN A 119 14.18 -4.85 8.49
C ASN A 119 14.81 -6.12 7.90
N SER A 120 14.30 -6.57 6.76
CA SER A 120 14.89 -7.71 6.04
C SER A 120 16.34 -7.44 5.63
N ILE A 121 16.62 -6.24 5.09
CA ILE A 121 17.99 -5.83 4.73
C ILE A 121 18.88 -5.73 5.98
N ALA A 122 18.38 -5.12 7.04
CA ALA A 122 19.12 -4.95 8.29
C ALA A 122 19.48 -6.31 8.93
N SER A 123 18.58 -7.28 8.88
CA SER A 123 18.80 -8.62 9.40
C SER A 123 19.89 -9.38 8.63
N HIS A 124 19.97 -9.19 7.32
CA HIS A 124 21.04 -9.80 6.51
C HIS A 124 22.41 -9.18 6.75
N LYS A 125 22.48 -7.93 7.19
CA LYS A 125 23.76 -7.25 7.47
C LYS A 125 24.35 -7.62 8.84
N ALA A 126 23.56 -8.21 9.74
CA ALA A 126 23.98 -8.60 11.09
C ALA A 126 24.79 -9.91 11.16
N TRP A 127 25.06 -10.57 10.04
CA TRP A 127 25.87 -11.79 9.88
C TRP A 127 27.10 -11.45 9.03
#